data_54fceccd0f1fb89b57dbb0858150441a
#
_entry.id   54fceccd0f1fb89b57dbb0858150441a
#
_cell.length_a   1.000
_cell.length_b   1.000
_cell.length_c   1.000
_cell.angle_alpha   90.00
_cell.angle_beta   90.00
_cell.angle_gamma   90.00
#
_symmetry.space_group_name_H-M   'P 1'
#
loop_
_entity.id
_entity.type
_entity.pdbx_description
1 polymer ?
#
loop_
_entity_poly.entity_id
_entity_poly.type
_entity_poly.pdbx_seq_one_letter_code
_entity_poly.pdbx_strand_id
1 'polypeptide(L)'
;KGNIGCLLGPSGCGKTTALRCIAGFEPLSAGEILLNGVCVSSADIFVPPEQRRIGMVFQDYALFPHLDVAANIGFGLHRLTRTERERRVDELLQVVQLVSVSGKYPHELSGGQQQRVALARALAPKPELLLLDEPFSNLDVSLRERLSMEVREILKDQGITAILVTHDQAEAFAIADVIGVM
;
A
#
# COMPACT_ATOMS: atom_id res chain seq x y z
N LYS A 1 -0.33 -14.39 8.70
CA LYS A 1 0.37 -13.91 7.50
C LYS A 1 -0.47 -14.17 6.25
N GLY A 2 -0.39 -13.29 5.26
CA GLY A 2 -1.16 -13.40 4.01
C GLY A 2 -2.65 -13.06 4.14
N ASN A 3 -3.11 -12.52 5.27
CA ASN A 3 -4.47 -12.04 5.45
C ASN A 3 -4.57 -10.54 5.19
N ILE A 4 -5.72 -10.14 4.70
CA ILE A 4 -6.07 -8.73 4.48
C ILE A 4 -7.09 -8.34 5.55
N GLY A 5 -6.70 -7.44 6.45
CA GLY A 5 -7.60 -6.80 7.42
C GLY A 5 -8.15 -5.50 6.87
N CYS A 6 -9.37 -5.15 7.22
CA CYS A 6 -9.98 -3.86 6.89
C CYS A 6 -10.46 -3.16 8.16
N LEU A 7 -10.16 -1.87 8.30
CA LEU A 7 -10.81 -0.99 9.26
C LEU A 7 -11.88 -0.17 8.52
N LEU A 8 -13.13 -0.45 8.82
CA LEU A 8 -14.31 0.18 8.24
C LEU A 8 -14.91 1.18 9.21
N GLY A 9 -15.25 2.37 8.76
CA GLY A 9 -15.93 3.37 9.59
C GLY A 9 -16.12 4.71 8.89
N PRO A 10 -16.90 5.64 9.46
CA PRO A 10 -17.15 6.95 8.86
C PRO A 10 -15.87 7.78 8.76
N SER A 11 -15.90 8.79 7.90
CA SER A 11 -14.79 9.76 7.82
C SER A 11 -14.57 10.45 9.17
N GLY A 12 -13.29 10.62 9.56
CA GLY A 12 -12.93 11.28 10.81
C GLY A 12 -12.91 10.39 12.07
N CYS A 13 -13.26 9.08 12.01
CA CYS A 13 -13.22 8.21 13.19
C CYS A 13 -11.80 7.74 13.60
N GLY A 14 -10.75 8.15 12.87
CA GLY A 14 -9.36 7.87 13.26
C GLY A 14 -8.66 6.76 12.48
N LYS A 15 -9.26 6.17 11.45
CA LYS A 15 -8.66 5.08 10.64
C LYS A 15 -7.29 5.44 10.05
N THR A 16 -7.21 6.57 9.34
CA THR A 16 -5.94 7.06 8.75
C THR A 16 -4.91 7.36 9.84
N THR A 17 -5.33 7.90 11.00
CA THR A 17 -4.42 8.10 12.14
C THR A 17 -3.87 6.78 12.66
N ALA A 18 -4.72 5.76 12.82
CA ALA A 18 -4.27 4.43 13.22
C ALA A 18 -3.26 3.85 12.20
N LEU A 19 -3.53 3.98 10.90
CA LEU A 19 -2.58 3.57 9.86
C LEU A 19 -1.24 4.32 9.96
N ARG A 20 -1.27 5.63 10.16
CA ARG A 20 -0.07 6.46 10.30
C ARG A 20 0.74 6.10 11.55
N CYS A 21 0.08 5.78 12.65
CA CYS A 21 0.76 5.27 13.85
C CYS A 21 1.46 3.92 13.56
N ILE A 22 0.79 3.00 12.85
CA ILE A 22 1.38 1.71 12.46
C ILE A 22 2.56 1.93 11.51
N ALA A 23 2.43 2.85 10.54
CA ALA A 23 3.51 3.19 9.61
C ALA A 23 4.70 3.91 10.28
N GLY A 24 4.50 4.54 11.44
CA GLY A 24 5.52 5.32 12.15
C GLY A 24 5.59 6.79 11.74
N PHE A 25 4.55 7.32 11.11
CA PHE A 25 4.45 8.75 10.80
C PHE A 25 3.91 9.57 11.98
N GLU A 26 3.18 8.91 12.90
CA GLU A 26 2.56 9.53 14.05
C GLU A 26 2.93 8.74 15.33
N PRO A 27 3.25 9.41 16.46
CA PRO A 27 3.45 8.74 17.71
C PRO A 27 2.11 8.27 18.31
N LEU A 28 2.16 7.26 19.18
CA LEU A 28 1.00 6.85 19.98
C LEU A 28 0.76 7.80 21.14
N SER A 29 -0.51 8.07 21.43
CA SER A 29 -0.90 8.76 22.67
C SER A 29 -0.82 7.83 23.89
N ALA A 30 -1.08 6.51 23.69
CA ALA A 30 -0.99 5.47 24.71
C ALA A 30 -1.00 4.09 24.05
N GLY A 31 -0.58 3.07 24.78
CA GLY A 31 -0.53 1.69 24.28
C GLY A 31 0.78 1.35 23.59
N GLU A 32 0.76 0.29 22.79
CA GLU A 32 1.94 -0.18 22.04
C GLU A 32 1.55 -0.77 20.68
N ILE A 33 2.47 -0.75 19.72
CA ILE A 33 2.36 -1.44 18.44
C ILE A 33 3.47 -2.47 18.34
N LEU A 34 3.08 -3.71 18.07
CA LEU A 34 3.97 -4.83 17.83
C LEU A 34 3.91 -5.26 16.36
N LEU A 35 5.04 -5.35 15.71
CA LEU A 35 5.20 -5.96 14.38
C LEU A 35 5.95 -7.28 14.53
N ASN A 36 5.31 -8.40 14.20
CA ASN A 36 5.87 -9.75 14.39
C ASN A 36 6.42 -9.98 15.83
N GLY A 37 5.73 -9.45 16.85
CA GLY A 37 6.13 -9.57 18.26
C GLY A 37 7.22 -8.59 18.71
N VAL A 38 7.73 -7.73 17.83
CA VAL A 38 8.70 -6.69 18.15
C VAL A 38 7.98 -5.36 18.36
N CYS A 39 8.19 -4.71 19.53
CA CYS A 39 7.61 -3.39 19.79
C CYS A 39 8.28 -2.34 18.91
N VAL A 40 7.46 -1.64 18.11
CA VAL A 40 7.90 -0.56 17.20
C VAL A 40 7.39 0.82 17.62
N SER A 41 6.44 0.88 18.54
CA SER A 41 5.95 2.13 19.11
C SER A 41 5.35 1.88 20.48
N SER A 42 5.75 2.68 21.46
CA SER A 42 5.23 2.72 22.83
C SER A 42 5.54 4.08 23.45
N ALA A 43 5.31 4.25 24.76
CA ALA A 43 5.71 5.47 25.48
C ALA A 43 7.22 5.78 25.36
N ASP A 44 8.06 4.74 25.33
CA ASP A 44 9.53 4.88 25.38
C ASP A 44 10.20 4.47 24.06
N ILE A 45 9.45 3.87 23.11
CA ILE A 45 9.99 3.32 21.86
C ILE A 45 9.29 3.97 20.67
N PHE A 46 10.05 4.49 19.74
CA PHE A 46 9.56 4.95 18.45
C PHE A 46 10.53 4.57 17.34
N VAL A 47 10.19 3.52 16.60
CA VAL A 47 10.93 3.09 15.41
C VAL A 47 10.44 3.92 14.22
N PRO A 48 11.31 4.64 13.49
CA PRO A 48 10.91 5.47 12.37
C PRO A 48 10.45 4.62 11.17
N PRO A 49 9.64 5.20 10.24
CA PRO A 49 9.00 4.47 9.14
C PRO A 49 9.95 3.62 8.29
N GLU A 50 11.11 4.15 7.94
CA GLU A 50 12.11 3.50 7.07
C GLU A 50 12.74 2.24 7.69
N GLN A 51 12.55 2.02 9.00
CA GLN A 51 13.03 0.84 9.72
C GLN A 51 11.93 -0.19 10.01
N ARG A 52 10.66 0.14 9.76
CA ARG A 52 9.52 -0.76 10.06
C ARG A 52 9.27 -1.82 9.01
N ARG A 53 9.90 -1.74 7.83
CA ARG A 53 9.68 -2.66 6.69
C ARG A 53 8.21 -2.73 6.27
N ILE A 54 7.52 -1.60 6.31
CA ILE A 54 6.13 -1.43 5.92
C ILE A 54 6.07 -0.73 4.56
N GLY A 55 5.22 -1.23 3.66
CA GLY A 55 4.81 -0.50 2.46
C GLY A 55 3.54 0.30 2.73
N MET A 56 3.39 1.45 2.09
CA MET A 56 2.17 2.25 2.21
C MET A 56 1.71 2.77 0.85
N VAL A 57 0.41 2.64 0.60
CA VAL A 57 -0.31 3.28 -0.51
C VAL A 57 -1.19 4.35 0.08
N PHE A 58 -0.98 5.59 -0.34
CA PHE A 58 -1.72 6.77 0.10
C PHE A 58 -2.97 6.99 -0.75
N GLN A 59 -3.94 7.71 -0.23
CA GLN A 59 -5.20 8.04 -0.89
C GLN A 59 -5.03 8.76 -2.23
N ASP A 60 -4.02 9.63 -2.34
CA ASP A 60 -3.66 10.38 -3.55
C ASP A 60 -2.57 9.70 -4.39
N TYR A 61 -2.30 8.40 -4.08
CA TYR A 61 -1.24 7.58 -4.67
C TYR A 61 0.18 8.10 -4.44
N ALA A 62 0.39 9.37 -4.17
CA ALA A 62 1.67 10.04 -3.91
C ALA A 62 2.78 9.64 -4.90
N LEU A 63 2.46 9.54 -6.20
CA LEU A 63 3.44 9.22 -7.24
C LEU A 63 4.37 10.43 -7.46
N PHE A 64 5.64 10.13 -7.75
CA PHE A 64 6.61 11.16 -8.11
C PHE A 64 6.34 11.64 -9.54
N PRO A 65 5.88 12.88 -9.75
CA PRO A 65 5.41 13.34 -11.07
C PRO A 65 6.54 13.49 -12.10
N HIS A 66 7.78 13.61 -11.65
CA HIS A 66 8.99 13.76 -12.46
C HIS A 66 9.66 12.42 -12.80
N LEU A 67 9.13 11.31 -12.32
CA LEU A 67 9.60 9.95 -12.59
C LEU A 67 8.57 9.20 -13.44
N ASP A 68 9.04 8.40 -14.38
CA ASP A 68 8.19 7.46 -15.12
C ASP A 68 7.71 6.29 -14.22
N VAL A 69 6.89 5.41 -14.77
CA VAL A 69 6.34 4.25 -14.05
C VAL A 69 7.45 3.35 -13.50
N ALA A 70 8.43 3.00 -14.32
CA ALA A 70 9.52 2.12 -13.93
C ALA A 70 10.37 2.74 -12.81
N ALA A 71 10.69 4.03 -12.93
CA ALA A 71 11.44 4.76 -11.92
C ALA A 71 10.66 4.96 -10.62
N ASN A 72 9.34 5.21 -10.69
CA ASN A 72 8.47 5.23 -9.51
C ASN A 72 8.52 3.90 -8.75
N ILE A 73 8.34 2.76 -9.44
CA ILE A 73 8.40 1.42 -8.83
C ILE A 73 9.78 1.16 -8.23
N GLY A 74 10.85 1.51 -8.95
CA GLY A 74 12.23 1.28 -8.53
C GLY A 74 12.76 2.24 -7.47
N PHE A 75 12.00 3.27 -7.06
CA PHE A 75 12.48 4.35 -6.19
C PHE A 75 13.03 3.86 -4.85
N GLY A 76 12.34 2.92 -4.19
CA GLY A 76 12.75 2.37 -2.89
C GLY A 76 13.86 1.31 -2.96
N LEU A 77 14.36 0.97 -4.15
CA LEU A 77 15.30 -0.13 -4.36
C LEU A 77 16.78 0.31 -4.44
N HIS A 78 17.14 1.39 -3.76
CA HIS A 78 18.49 1.97 -3.79
C HIS A 78 19.58 1.07 -3.18
N ARG A 79 19.21 0.04 -2.41
CA ARG A 79 20.15 -0.93 -1.82
C ARG A 79 20.49 -2.10 -2.76
N LEU A 80 19.75 -2.27 -3.85
CA LEU A 80 19.98 -3.30 -4.85
C LEU A 80 20.97 -2.81 -5.92
N THR A 81 21.70 -3.76 -6.52
CA THR A 81 22.45 -3.47 -7.72
C THR A 81 21.52 -3.07 -8.87
N ARG A 82 22.07 -2.41 -9.89
CA ARG A 82 21.29 -1.98 -11.06
C ARG A 82 20.51 -3.14 -11.68
N THR A 83 21.16 -4.26 -11.92
CA THR A 83 20.56 -5.46 -12.54
C THR A 83 19.44 -6.07 -11.68
N GLU A 84 19.67 -6.17 -10.37
CA GLU A 84 18.63 -6.67 -9.43
C GLU A 84 17.42 -5.74 -9.38
N ARG A 85 17.67 -4.43 -9.39
CA ARG A 85 16.60 -3.42 -9.39
C ARG A 85 15.79 -3.50 -10.68
N GLU A 86 16.42 -3.53 -11.85
CA GLU A 86 15.77 -3.67 -13.15
C GLU A 86 14.90 -4.93 -13.18
N ARG A 87 15.46 -6.08 -12.80
CA ARG A 87 14.71 -7.35 -12.71
C ARG A 87 13.48 -7.23 -11.79
N ARG A 88 13.64 -6.61 -10.61
CA ARG A 88 12.53 -6.46 -9.67
C ARG A 88 11.44 -5.53 -10.18
N VAL A 89 11.80 -4.48 -10.88
CA VAL A 89 10.86 -3.57 -11.56
C VAL A 89 10.09 -4.31 -12.64
N ASP A 90 10.77 -5.09 -13.49
CA ASP A 90 10.13 -5.86 -14.56
C ASP A 90 9.16 -6.93 -14.00
N GLU A 91 9.55 -7.64 -12.94
CA GLU A 91 8.66 -8.56 -12.23
C GLU A 91 7.36 -7.86 -11.77
N LEU A 92 7.48 -6.69 -11.14
CA LEU A 92 6.33 -5.95 -10.64
C LEU A 92 5.48 -5.34 -11.75
N LEU A 93 6.08 -4.85 -12.84
CA LEU A 93 5.34 -4.39 -14.01
C LEU A 93 4.46 -5.50 -14.61
N GLN A 94 4.94 -6.75 -14.61
CA GLN A 94 4.14 -7.91 -15.02
C GLN A 94 3.01 -8.18 -14.02
N VAL A 95 3.29 -8.21 -12.72
CA VAL A 95 2.30 -8.45 -11.64
C VAL A 95 1.15 -7.45 -11.72
N VAL A 96 1.45 -6.16 -11.93
CA VAL A 96 0.41 -5.11 -12.01
C VAL A 96 -0.08 -4.83 -13.44
N GLN A 97 0.36 -5.61 -14.43
CA GLN A 97 -0.03 -5.52 -15.86
C GLN A 97 0.23 -4.14 -16.50
N LEU A 98 1.37 -3.52 -16.18
CA LEU A 98 1.74 -2.19 -16.67
C LEU A 98 3.00 -2.16 -17.56
N VAL A 99 3.44 -3.31 -18.09
CA VAL A 99 4.64 -3.41 -18.96
C VAL A 99 4.60 -2.44 -20.13
N SER A 100 3.45 -2.31 -20.80
CA SER A 100 3.28 -1.45 -21.98
C SER A 100 3.36 0.05 -21.70
N VAL A 101 3.30 0.46 -20.45
CA VAL A 101 3.31 1.87 -20.01
C VAL A 101 4.47 2.20 -19.09
N SER A 102 5.48 1.34 -18.99
CA SER A 102 6.62 1.48 -18.08
C SER A 102 7.39 2.80 -18.18
N GLY A 103 7.48 3.38 -19.38
CA GLY A 103 8.12 4.67 -19.64
C GLY A 103 7.20 5.89 -19.59
N LYS A 104 5.90 5.72 -19.27
CA LYS A 104 4.97 6.86 -19.12
C LYS A 104 5.11 7.54 -17.76
N TYR A 105 4.76 8.82 -17.72
CA TYR A 105 4.71 9.61 -16.49
C TYR A 105 3.32 9.54 -15.85
N PRO A 106 3.18 9.82 -14.54
CA PRO A 106 1.90 9.74 -13.82
C PRO A 106 0.75 10.50 -14.49
N HIS A 107 1.00 11.68 -15.04
CA HIS A 107 -0.03 12.50 -15.71
C HIS A 107 -0.56 11.89 -17.04
N GLU A 108 0.11 10.88 -17.59
CA GLU A 108 -0.30 10.16 -18.79
C GLU A 108 -1.10 8.88 -18.48
N LEU A 109 -1.33 8.59 -17.19
CA LEU A 109 -1.96 7.37 -16.71
C LEU A 109 -3.40 7.63 -16.25
N SER A 110 -4.28 6.63 -16.44
CA SER A 110 -5.58 6.63 -15.77
C SER A 110 -5.44 6.46 -14.24
N GLY A 111 -6.47 6.85 -13.46
CA GLY A 111 -6.45 6.69 -12.01
C GLY A 111 -6.16 5.25 -11.56
N GLY A 112 -6.77 4.25 -12.22
CA GLY A 112 -6.50 2.84 -11.93
C GLY A 112 -5.07 2.41 -12.26
N GLN A 113 -4.46 2.96 -13.32
CA GLN A 113 -3.04 2.72 -13.62
C GLN A 113 -2.14 3.38 -12.56
N GLN A 114 -2.43 4.61 -12.15
CA GLN A 114 -1.69 5.28 -11.07
C GLN A 114 -1.75 4.49 -9.77
N GLN A 115 -2.89 3.96 -9.41
CA GLN A 115 -3.06 3.11 -8.24
C GLN A 115 -2.20 1.84 -8.32
N ARG A 116 -2.19 1.15 -9.47
CA ARG A 116 -1.35 -0.03 -9.69
C ARG A 116 0.15 0.30 -9.61
N VAL A 117 0.58 1.48 -10.08
CA VAL A 117 1.96 1.95 -9.91
C VAL A 117 2.28 2.16 -8.43
N ALA A 118 1.39 2.81 -7.67
CA ALA A 118 1.57 3.03 -6.24
C ALA A 118 1.64 1.70 -5.46
N LEU A 119 0.80 0.73 -5.82
CA LEU A 119 0.83 -0.62 -5.26
C LEU A 119 2.17 -1.31 -5.56
N ALA A 120 2.61 -1.32 -6.81
CA ALA A 120 3.87 -1.94 -7.22
C ALA A 120 5.08 -1.28 -6.52
N ARG A 121 5.09 0.06 -6.40
CA ARG A 121 6.11 0.80 -5.65
C ARG A 121 6.16 0.39 -4.19
N ALA A 122 5.00 0.25 -3.55
CA ALA A 122 4.92 -0.16 -2.15
C ALA A 122 5.35 -1.64 -1.93
N LEU A 123 5.13 -2.51 -2.92
CA LEU A 123 5.54 -3.92 -2.91
C LEU A 123 7.01 -4.14 -3.28
N ALA A 124 7.65 -3.16 -3.94
CA ALA A 124 8.99 -3.31 -4.47
C ALA A 124 10.03 -3.71 -3.42
N PRO A 125 10.08 -3.10 -2.22
CA PRO A 125 11.02 -3.46 -1.16
C PRO A 125 10.70 -4.78 -0.45
N LYS A 126 9.67 -5.53 -0.86
CA LYS A 126 9.18 -6.75 -0.18
C LYS A 126 8.82 -6.48 1.28
N PRO A 127 7.82 -5.63 1.55
CA PRO A 127 7.43 -5.27 2.91
C PRO A 127 6.84 -6.47 3.65
N GLU A 128 6.91 -6.44 4.99
CA GLU A 128 6.27 -7.44 5.85
C GLU A 128 4.78 -7.17 6.06
N LEU A 129 4.39 -5.90 5.92
CA LEU A 129 3.02 -5.41 6.03
C LEU A 129 2.80 -4.32 4.98
N LEU A 130 1.66 -4.36 4.30
CA LEU A 130 1.19 -3.30 3.40
C LEU A 130 0.03 -2.55 4.04
N LEU A 131 0.10 -1.24 4.05
CA LEU A 131 -0.96 -0.36 4.51
C LEU A 131 -1.59 0.37 3.31
N LEU A 132 -2.92 0.39 3.25
CA LEU A 132 -3.70 0.97 2.14
C LEU A 132 -4.68 1.99 2.73
N ASP A 133 -4.43 3.28 2.50
CA ASP A 133 -5.24 4.38 3.02
C ASP A 133 -6.24 4.86 1.96
N GLU A 134 -7.50 4.42 2.07
CA GLU A 134 -8.60 4.71 1.14
C GLU A 134 -8.19 4.61 -0.36
N PRO A 135 -7.55 3.49 -0.78
CA PRO A 135 -6.85 3.41 -2.06
C PRO A 135 -7.75 3.53 -3.28
N PHE A 136 -9.06 3.38 -3.13
CA PHE A 136 -10.02 3.39 -4.25
C PHE A 136 -10.96 4.61 -4.22
N SER A 137 -10.82 5.52 -3.25
CA SER A 137 -11.74 6.64 -3.04
C SER A 137 -11.87 7.59 -4.24
N ASN A 138 -10.82 7.71 -5.05
CA ASN A 138 -10.77 8.61 -6.22
C ASN A 138 -11.26 7.96 -7.52
N LEU A 139 -11.87 6.77 -7.46
CA LEU A 139 -12.30 6.00 -8.63
C LEU A 139 -13.84 5.97 -8.72
N ASP A 140 -14.35 5.85 -9.96
CA ASP A 140 -15.77 5.55 -10.17
C ASP A 140 -16.13 4.15 -9.66
N VAL A 141 -17.42 3.91 -9.40
CA VAL A 141 -17.90 2.69 -8.73
C VAL A 141 -17.49 1.42 -9.48
N SER A 142 -17.66 1.38 -10.81
CA SER A 142 -17.38 0.18 -11.60
C SER A 142 -15.89 -0.16 -11.66
N LEU A 143 -15.05 0.86 -11.75
CA LEU A 143 -13.61 0.71 -11.73
C LEU A 143 -13.11 0.30 -10.34
N ARG A 144 -13.70 0.86 -9.29
CA ARG A 144 -13.40 0.56 -7.89
C ARG A 144 -13.63 -0.92 -7.57
N GLU A 145 -14.81 -1.46 -7.89
CA GLU A 145 -15.14 -2.87 -7.65
C GLU A 145 -14.14 -3.81 -8.34
N ARG A 146 -13.86 -3.56 -9.62
CA ARG A 146 -12.90 -4.37 -10.38
C ARG A 146 -11.49 -4.31 -9.78
N LEU A 147 -10.99 -3.10 -9.48
CA LEU A 147 -9.64 -2.92 -8.95
C LEU A 147 -9.50 -3.46 -7.53
N SER A 148 -10.55 -3.42 -6.71
CA SER A 148 -10.52 -4.04 -5.37
C SER A 148 -10.26 -5.54 -5.47
N MET A 149 -10.92 -6.23 -6.40
CA MET A 149 -10.70 -7.66 -6.63
C MET A 149 -9.30 -7.94 -7.18
N GLU A 150 -8.84 -7.17 -8.16
CA GLU A 150 -7.50 -7.32 -8.74
C GLU A 150 -6.40 -7.10 -7.68
N VAL A 151 -6.54 -6.07 -6.82
CA VAL A 151 -5.60 -5.80 -5.72
C VAL A 151 -5.61 -6.96 -4.72
N ARG A 152 -6.80 -7.50 -4.38
CA ARG A 152 -6.91 -8.68 -3.52
C ARG A 152 -6.12 -9.86 -4.10
N GLU A 153 -6.33 -10.17 -5.40
CA GLU A 153 -5.62 -11.26 -6.08
C GLU A 153 -4.10 -11.05 -6.01
N ILE A 154 -3.60 -9.87 -6.36
CA ILE A 154 -2.18 -9.54 -6.29
C ILE A 154 -1.63 -9.75 -4.86
N LEU A 155 -2.32 -9.27 -3.84
CA LEU A 155 -1.87 -9.42 -2.45
C LEU A 155 -1.84 -10.89 -2.00
N LYS A 156 -2.85 -11.67 -2.40
CA LYS A 156 -2.93 -13.10 -2.08
C LYS A 156 -1.85 -13.92 -2.79
N ASP A 157 -1.65 -13.68 -4.08
CA ASP A 157 -0.62 -14.37 -4.88
C ASP A 157 0.79 -14.06 -4.38
N GLN A 158 1.02 -12.84 -3.90
CA GLN A 158 2.30 -12.44 -3.31
C GLN A 158 2.44 -12.83 -1.83
N GLY A 159 1.40 -13.42 -1.20
CA GLY A 159 1.41 -13.79 0.22
C GLY A 159 1.55 -12.62 1.19
N ILE A 160 1.14 -11.42 0.78
CA ILE A 160 1.32 -10.18 1.53
C ILE A 160 0.22 -10.03 2.59
N THR A 161 0.64 -9.70 3.80
CA THR A 161 -0.29 -9.25 4.86
C THR A 161 -0.60 -7.77 4.63
N ALA A 162 -1.86 -7.40 4.64
CA ALA A 162 -2.27 -6.01 4.42
C ALA A 162 -3.30 -5.52 5.44
N ILE A 163 -3.30 -4.22 5.69
CA ILE A 163 -4.37 -3.51 6.39
C ILE A 163 -4.88 -2.41 5.47
N LEU A 164 -6.17 -2.48 5.16
CA LEU A 164 -6.92 -1.49 4.39
C LEU A 164 -7.74 -0.62 5.33
N VAL A 165 -7.82 0.67 5.08
CA VAL A 165 -8.85 1.52 5.68
C VAL A 165 -9.77 2.05 4.60
N THR A 166 -11.07 2.03 4.86
CA THR A 166 -12.09 2.56 3.96
C THR A 166 -13.35 2.97 4.74
N HIS A 167 -14.16 3.80 4.12
CA HIS A 167 -15.53 4.08 4.57
C HIS A 167 -16.59 3.38 3.70
N ASP A 168 -16.16 2.65 2.66
CA ASP A 168 -17.02 1.94 1.72
C ASP A 168 -17.15 0.46 2.13
N GLN A 169 -18.40 0.03 2.40
CA GLN A 169 -18.69 -1.35 2.79
C GLN A 169 -18.43 -2.35 1.66
N ALA A 170 -18.74 -1.96 0.40
CA ALA A 170 -18.53 -2.85 -0.75
C ALA A 170 -17.03 -3.14 -0.95
N GLU A 171 -16.17 -2.14 -0.81
CA GLU A 171 -14.71 -2.34 -0.81
C GLU A 171 -14.26 -3.30 0.29
N ALA A 172 -14.73 -3.05 1.53
CA ALA A 172 -14.36 -3.88 2.67
C ALA A 172 -14.72 -5.36 2.44
N PHE A 173 -15.95 -5.63 1.96
CA PHE A 173 -16.40 -6.99 1.68
C PHE A 173 -15.71 -7.64 0.47
N ALA A 174 -15.33 -6.85 -0.54
CA ALA A 174 -14.65 -7.37 -1.72
C ALA A 174 -13.20 -7.80 -1.43
N ILE A 175 -12.48 -7.06 -0.56
CA ILE A 175 -11.04 -7.23 -0.41
C ILE A 175 -10.61 -7.94 0.88
N ALA A 176 -11.33 -7.74 2.00
CA ALA A 176 -10.86 -8.17 3.31
C ALA A 176 -11.20 -9.63 3.65
N ASP A 177 -10.32 -10.25 4.44
CA ASP A 177 -10.58 -11.53 5.12
C ASP A 177 -11.20 -11.30 6.51
N VAL A 178 -10.86 -10.14 7.12
CA VAL A 178 -11.35 -9.75 8.46
C VAL A 178 -11.66 -8.25 8.42
N ILE A 179 -12.83 -7.88 8.97
CA ILE A 179 -13.26 -6.49 9.04
C ILE A 179 -13.42 -6.09 10.51
N GLY A 180 -12.72 -5.03 10.90
CA GLY A 180 -12.92 -4.30 12.15
C GLY A 180 -13.74 -3.04 11.88
N VAL A 181 -14.72 -2.75 12.75
CA VAL A 181 -15.55 -1.54 12.64
C VAL A 181 -15.13 -0.53 13.71
N MET A 182 -14.92 0.73 13.30
CA MET A 182 -14.55 1.84 14.17
C MET A 182 -15.69 2.85 14.28
#